data_ec393f49b23dab971e361b89d2267e8d
#
_entry.id   ec393f49b23dab971e361b89d2267e8d
#
_cell.length_a   1.000
_cell.length_b   1.000
_cell.length_c   1.000
_cell.angle_alpha   90.00
_cell.angle_beta   90.00
_cell.angle_gamma   90.00
#
_symmetry.space_group_name_H-M   'P 1'
#
loop_
_entity.id
_entity.type
_entity.pdbx_description
1 polymer ?
#
loop_
_entity_poly.entity_id
_entity_poly.type
_entity_poly.pdbx_seq_one_letter_code
_entity_poly.pdbx_strand_id
1 'polypeptide(L)'
;MATQITTRFIANNAVTSGKIDLSGSFDFSSGTVSVATPSSANHAASKSYVDNIANGLHWKDSVKVATVSNITLSGTQTIDGIAISADERVLVRAQTSGSENGIYLCKAGAWSRAEDMNAASEFSGSAVFVQQGSTYADIGFVCTNDGDVNVGTTAITFTQFS
;
A
#
# COMPACT_ATOMS: atom_id res chain seq x y z
N MET A 1 38.57 -28.31 -11.05
CA MET A 1 37.75 -28.67 -9.90
C MET A 1 37.60 -27.46 -9.01
N ALA A 2 36.37 -27.03 -8.70
CA ALA A 2 36.16 -25.96 -7.74
C ALA A 2 36.48 -26.49 -6.32
N THR A 3 37.42 -25.87 -5.64
CA THR A 3 37.78 -26.22 -4.26
C THR A 3 36.75 -25.56 -3.34
N GLN A 4 35.86 -26.36 -2.74
CA GLN A 4 34.93 -25.84 -1.71
C GLN A 4 35.69 -25.63 -0.41
N ILE A 5 35.65 -24.40 0.10
CA ILE A 5 36.09 -24.08 1.45
C ILE A 5 34.91 -24.31 2.39
N THR A 6 35.01 -25.33 3.25
CA THR A 6 33.97 -25.57 4.27
C THR A 6 34.16 -24.61 5.44
N THR A 7 33.05 -24.24 6.12
CA THR A 7 33.04 -23.31 7.27
C THR A 7 34.00 -23.70 8.40
N ARG A 8 34.40 -24.98 8.49
CA ARG A 8 35.35 -25.47 9.48
C ARG A 8 36.76 -24.88 9.34
N PHE A 9 37.12 -24.37 8.15
CA PHE A 9 38.46 -23.82 7.85
C PHE A 9 38.50 -22.29 7.76
N ILE A 10 37.38 -21.61 7.99
CA ILE A 10 37.33 -20.15 7.99
C ILE A 10 37.27 -19.69 9.45
N ALA A 11 38.37 -19.13 9.95
CA ALA A 11 38.38 -18.52 11.28
C ALA A 11 37.50 -17.23 11.28
N ASN A 12 36.98 -16.86 12.45
CA ASN A 12 36.26 -15.60 12.60
C ASN A 12 37.11 -14.41 12.09
N ASN A 13 36.51 -13.56 11.28
CA ASN A 13 37.17 -12.42 10.60
C ASN A 13 38.26 -12.81 9.60
N ALA A 14 38.36 -14.07 9.15
CA ALA A 14 39.33 -14.49 8.16
C ALA A 14 39.05 -13.94 6.75
N VAL A 15 37.79 -13.63 6.44
CA VAL A 15 37.36 -12.99 5.19
C VAL A 15 37.12 -11.51 5.47
N THR A 16 37.96 -10.65 4.97
CA THR A 16 37.87 -9.18 5.06
C THR A 16 37.46 -8.60 3.71
N SER A 17 37.00 -7.35 3.67
CA SER A 17 36.62 -6.67 2.42
C SER A 17 37.71 -6.70 1.34
N GLY A 18 38.99 -6.64 1.71
CA GLY A 18 40.11 -6.73 0.76
C GLY A 18 40.37 -8.13 0.20
N LYS A 19 39.63 -9.16 0.68
CA LYS A 19 39.74 -10.55 0.20
C LYS A 19 38.53 -10.98 -0.63
N ILE A 20 37.57 -10.10 -0.80
CA ILE A 20 36.39 -10.35 -1.61
C ILE A 20 36.57 -9.60 -2.92
N ASP A 21 36.57 -10.32 -4.03
CA ASP A 21 36.51 -9.69 -5.36
C ASP A 21 35.11 -9.14 -5.58
N LEU A 22 34.98 -7.82 -5.58
CA LEU A 22 33.72 -7.11 -5.75
C LEU A 22 33.41 -6.79 -7.22
N SER A 23 34.23 -7.27 -8.17
CA SER A 23 33.99 -7.07 -9.61
C SER A 23 32.91 -8.00 -10.18
N GLY A 24 32.55 -9.05 -9.46
CA GLY A 24 31.54 -10.03 -9.84
C GLY A 24 30.18 -9.87 -9.13
N SER A 25 29.21 -10.69 -9.52
CA SER A 25 27.93 -10.81 -8.83
C SER A 25 28.01 -11.78 -7.65
N PHE A 26 27.37 -11.42 -6.55
CA PHE A 26 27.18 -12.29 -5.39
C PHE A 26 25.73 -12.77 -5.37
N ASP A 27 25.52 -14.08 -5.47
CA ASP A 27 24.19 -14.69 -5.41
C ASP A 27 23.86 -15.11 -3.97
N PHE A 28 22.88 -14.49 -3.36
CA PHE A 28 22.34 -14.81 -2.05
C PHE A 28 20.91 -15.37 -2.12
N SER A 29 20.46 -15.83 -3.29
CA SER A 29 19.09 -16.28 -3.53
C SER A 29 18.64 -17.44 -2.64
N SER A 30 19.57 -18.27 -2.16
CA SER A 30 19.30 -19.40 -1.26
C SER A 30 19.57 -19.10 0.22
N GLY A 31 19.89 -17.85 0.57
CA GLY A 31 20.20 -17.45 1.95
C GLY A 31 19.62 -16.10 2.34
N THR A 32 19.77 -15.75 3.61
CA THR A 32 19.37 -14.44 4.15
C THR A 32 20.58 -13.56 4.33
N VAL A 33 20.50 -12.32 3.82
CA VAL A 33 21.47 -11.26 4.09
C VAL A 33 20.90 -10.32 5.15
N SER A 34 21.56 -10.25 6.31
CA SER A 34 21.22 -9.28 7.35
C SER A 34 22.11 -8.03 7.19
N VAL A 35 21.49 -6.88 7.10
CA VAL A 35 22.19 -5.58 6.95
C VAL A 35 21.78 -4.63 8.06
N ALA A 36 22.70 -3.75 8.47
CA ALA A 36 22.40 -2.68 9.41
C ALA A 36 21.49 -1.62 8.79
N THR A 37 20.91 -0.75 9.62
CA THR A 37 20.15 0.41 9.15
C THR A 37 21.01 1.28 8.25
N PRO A 38 20.56 1.63 7.04
CA PRO A 38 21.36 2.45 6.12
C PRO A 38 21.58 3.86 6.68
N SER A 39 22.80 4.33 6.59
CA SER A 39 23.21 5.69 7.00
C SER A 39 23.78 6.51 5.86
N SER A 40 23.86 5.96 4.65
CA SER A 40 24.28 6.67 3.44
C SER A 40 23.56 6.13 2.20
N ALA A 41 23.58 6.92 1.12
CA ALA A 41 22.81 6.64 -0.10
C ALA A 41 23.17 5.31 -0.78
N ASN A 42 24.38 4.80 -0.57
CA ASN A 42 24.85 3.56 -1.22
C ASN A 42 24.75 2.32 -0.31
N HIS A 43 24.14 2.44 0.88
CA HIS A 43 23.97 1.31 1.76
C HIS A 43 22.75 0.46 1.31
N ALA A 44 22.89 -0.87 1.43
CA ALA A 44 21.75 -1.77 1.31
C ALA A 44 20.72 -1.48 2.42
N ALA A 45 19.44 -1.54 2.09
CA ALA A 45 18.35 -1.35 3.05
C ALA A 45 17.82 -2.71 3.54
N SER A 46 17.58 -2.83 4.85
CA SER A 46 16.83 -3.97 5.39
C SER A 46 15.35 -3.87 5.01
N LYS A 47 14.65 -5.01 4.94
CA LYS A 47 13.21 -5.00 4.71
C LYS A 47 12.47 -4.12 5.72
N SER A 48 12.81 -4.21 7.02
CA SER A 48 12.19 -3.40 8.06
C SER A 48 12.41 -1.89 7.87
N TYR A 49 13.57 -1.47 7.37
CA TYR A 49 13.82 -0.06 7.06
C TYR A 49 12.94 0.42 5.91
N VAL A 50 12.82 -0.38 4.83
CA VAL A 50 11.96 -0.06 3.69
C VAL A 50 10.48 -0.04 4.11
N ASP A 51 10.04 -1.05 4.87
CA ASP A 51 8.67 -1.10 5.40
C ASP A 51 8.35 0.13 6.26
N ASN A 52 9.26 0.55 7.16
CA ASN A 52 9.05 1.72 8.01
C ASN A 52 8.99 3.04 7.23
N ILE A 53 9.75 3.18 6.15
CA ILE A 53 9.68 4.36 5.27
C ILE A 53 8.40 4.32 4.43
N ALA A 54 8.01 3.14 3.95
CA ALA A 54 6.77 2.96 3.19
C ALA A 54 5.51 3.15 4.05
N ASN A 55 5.60 2.86 5.37
CA ASN A 55 4.48 2.99 6.32
C ASN A 55 4.09 4.45 6.65
N GLY A 56 4.76 5.46 6.08
CA GLY A 56 4.36 6.87 6.23
C GLY A 56 3.04 7.21 5.53
N LEU A 57 2.77 6.60 4.37
CA LEU A 57 1.50 6.63 3.63
C LEU A 57 1.26 5.23 3.06
N HIS A 58 0.19 4.59 3.50
CA HIS A 58 -0.24 3.30 2.96
C HIS A 58 -1.02 3.52 1.66
N TRP A 59 -0.30 3.56 0.53
CA TRP A 59 -0.94 3.68 -0.77
C TRP A 59 -1.81 2.47 -1.06
N LYS A 60 -3.09 2.76 -1.34
CA LYS A 60 -4.06 1.79 -1.85
C LYS A 60 -4.04 1.79 -3.37
N ASP A 61 -4.46 0.69 -3.98
CA ASP A 61 -4.66 0.67 -5.41
C ASP A 61 -5.62 1.79 -5.82
N SER A 62 -5.31 2.46 -6.93
CA SER A 62 -6.09 3.59 -7.42
C SER A 62 -7.55 3.22 -7.64
N VAL A 63 -8.42 4.20 -7.47
CA VAL A 63 -9.86 4.08 -7.74
C VAL A 63 -10.21 4.77 -9.04
N LYS A 64 -11.24 4.29 -9.73
CA LYS A 64 -11.72 4.92 -10.96
C LYS A 64 -12.29 6.29 -10.69
N VAL A 65 -13.15 6.43 -9.67
CA VAL A 65 -13.81 7.67 -9.29
C VAL A 65 -13.96 7.79 -7.77
N ALA A 66 -14.29 9.00 -7.30
CA ALA A 66 -14.72 9.27 -5.93
C ALA A 66 -16.14 9.83 -5.87
N THR A 67 -16.89 9.50 -4.82
CA THR A 67 -18.25 10.03 -4.65
C THR A 67 -18.23 11.51 -4.25
N VAL A 68 -19.12 12.28 -4.86
CA VAL A 68 -19.37 13.70 -4.54
C VAL A 68 -20.53 13.88 -3.54
N SER A 69 -21.38 12.87 -3.38
CA SER A 69 -22.55 12.84 -2.51
C SER A 69 -22.84 11.42 -2.03
N ASN A 70 -23.84 11.28 -1.17
CA ASN A 70 -24.36 9.99 -0.73
C ASN A 70 -24.88 9.17 -1.92
N ILE A 71 -24.53 7.89 -1.96
CA ILE A 71 -24.97 6.95 -2.99
C ILE A 71 -25.51 5.65 -2.36
N THR A 72 -26.20 4.85 -3.15
CA THR A 72 -26.53 3.47 -2.78
C THR A 72 -25.33 2.56 -3.06
N LEU A 73 -24.89 1.76 -2.09
CA LEU A 73 -23.79 0.81 -2.27
C LEU A 73 -24.27 -0.50 -2.94
N SER A 74 -24.89 -0.37 -4.11
CA SER A 74 -25.44 -1.49 -4.88
C SER A 74 -25.65 -1.09 -6.33
N GLY A 75 -25.46 -2.05 -7.24
CA GLY A 75 -25.67 -1.87 -8.67
C GLY A 75 -24.60 -1.02 -9.36
N THR A 76 -24.61 -1.02 -10.68
CA THR A 76 -23.78 -0.12 -11.49
C THR A 76 -24.43 1.26 -11.52
N GLN A 77 -23.62 2.32 -11.43
CA GLN A 77 -24.08 3.70 -11.30
C GLN A 77 -23.19 4.65 -12.12
N THR A 78 -23.67 5.87 -12.30
CA THR A 78 -22.83 6.99 -12.76
C THR A 78 -22.40 7.81 -11.54
N ILE A 79 -21.10 7.96 -11.32
CA ILE A 79 -20.51 8.67 -10.17
C ILE A 79 -19.56 9.71 -10.71
N ASP A 80 -19.71 10.95 -10.25
CA ASP A 80 -18.90 12.09 -10.69
C ASP A 80 -18.79 12.19 -12.24
N GLY A 81 -19.89 11.90 -12.94
CA GLY A 81 -19.97 11.95 -14.40
C GLY A 81 -19.46 10.70 -15.12
N ILE A 82 -18.93 9.70 -14.41
CA ILE A 82 -18.34 8.49 -15.01
C ILE A 82 -19.23 7.27 -14.71
N ALA A 83 -19.55 6.51 -15.75
CA ALA A 83 -20.26 5.23 -15.62
C ALA A 83 -19.33 4.16 -15.02
N ILE A 84 -19.77 3.50 -13.95
CA ILE A 84 -19.02 2.48 -13.22
C ILE A 84 -19.58 1.10 -13.55
N SER A 85 -18.68 0.21 -13.95
CA SER A 85 -18.97 -1.20 -14.24
C SER A 85 -18.66 -2.09 -13.02
N ALA A 86 -19.11 -3.34 -13.07
CA ALA A 86 -18.78 -4.32 -12.05
C ALA A 86 -17.25 -4.48 -11.91
N ASP A 87 -16.79 -4.71 -10.70
CA ASP A 87 -15.40 -4.90 -10.28
C ASP A 87 -14.51 -3.65 -10.38
N GLU A 88 -15.06 -2.50 -10.80
CA GLU A 88 -14.32 -1.24 -10.74
C GLU A 88 -14.30 -0.68 -9.32
N ARG A 89 -13.16 -0.09 -8.98
CA ARG A 89 -12.91 0.48 -7.64
C ARG A 89 -13.44 1.89 -7.53
N VAL A 90 -14.10 2.19 -6.41
CA VAL A 90 -14.71 3.49 -6.10
C VAL A 90 -14.29 3.94 -4.71
N LEU A 91 -13.84 5.18 -4.57
CA LEU A 91 -13.70 5.82 -3.28
C LEU A 91 -15.08 6.39 -2.85
N VAL A 92 -15.70 5.75 -1.90
CA VAL A 92 -16.93 6.22 -1.25
C VAL A 92 -16.49 7.10 -0.07
N ARG A 93 -16.73 8.43 -0.16
CA ARG A 93 -16.25 9.40 0.83
C ARG A 93 -17.32 10.39 1.33
N ALA A 94 -18.52 10.32 0.81
CA ALA A 94 -19.57 11.31 1.05
C ALA A 94 -20.89 10.68 1.52
N GLN A 95 -20.81 9.53 2.20
CA GLN A 95 -22.00 8.87 2.75
C GLN A 95 -22.56 9.65 3.95
N THR A 96 -23.89 9.66 4.08
CA THR A 96 -24.59 10.21 5.26
C THR A 96 -24.17 9.47 6.53
N SER A 97 -24.03 8.15 6.44
CA SER A 97 -23.39 7.33 7.47
C SER A 97 -21.90 7.24 7.18
N GLY A 98 -21.06 8.00 7.89
CA GLY A 98 -19.62 8.01 7.66
C GLY A 98 -18.95 6.64 7.82
N SER A 99 -19.55 5.70 8.55
CA SER A 99 -19.05 4.34 8.70
C SER A 99 -19.14 3.51 7.40
N GLU A 100 -19.93 3.96 6.44
CA GLU A 100 -20.03 3.39 5.10
C GLU A 100 -18.96 3.93 4.13
N ASN A 101 -18.23 4.97 4.50
CA ASN A 101 -17.11 5.45 3.68
C ASN A 101 -15.99 4.41 3.58
N GLY A 102 -15.19 4.46 2.52
CA GLY A 102 -14.09 3.54 2.24
C GLY A 102 -13.91 3.27 0.75
N ILE A 103 -13.08 2.32 0.41
CA ILE A 103 -12.90 1.88 -0.97
C ILE A 103 -13.75 0.64 -1.21
N TYR A 104 -14.49 0.64 -2.31
CA TYR A 104 -15.41 -0.44 -2.67
C TYR A 104 -15.16 -0.94 -4.09
N LEU A 105 -15.49 -2.21 -4.30
CA LEU A 105 -15.70 -2.80 -5.62
C LEU A 105 -17.17 -2.71 -5.97
N CYS A 106 -17.47 -2.03 -7.08
CA CYS A 106 -18.81 -2.01 -7.66
C CYS A 106 -19.24 -3.43 -8.01
N LYS A 107 -20.49 -3.77 -7.74
CA LYS A 107 -21.10 -5.05 -8.10
C LYS A 107 -22.50 -4.81 -8.66
N ALA A 108 -23.02 -5.78 -9.42
CA ALA A 108 -24.42 -5.73 -9.89
C ALA A 108 -25.45 -5.76 -8.74
N GLY A 109 -25.08 -6.39 -7.62
CA GLY A 109 -25.80 -6.36 -6.34
C GLY A 109 -25.10 -5.46 -5.33
N ALA A 110 -25.15 -5.82 -4.05
CA ALA A 110 -24.46 -5.11 -2.97
C ALA A 110 -22.96 -5.04 -3.22
N TRP A 111 -22.37 -3.86 -3.02
CA TRP A 111 -20.94 -3.63 -3.14
C TRP A 111 -20.16 -4.25 -1.98
N SER A 112 -18.95 -4.69 -2.24
CA SER A 112 -18.02 -5.16 -1.22
C SER A 112 -16.90 -4.15 -1.00
N ARG A 113 -16.40 -4.03 0.23
CA ARG A 113 -15.16 -3.28 0.47
C ARG A 113 -14.01 -3.92 -0.30
N ALA A 114 -13.08 -3.10 -0.77
CA ALA A 114 -11.86 -3.57 -1.40
C ALA A 114 -10.99 -4.31 -0.37
N GLU A 115 -10.27 -5.33 -0.82
CA GLU A 115 -9.46 -6.18 0.06
C GLU A 115 -8.35 -5.42 0.80
N ASP A 116 -7.84 -4.35 0.20
CA ASP A 116 -6.81 -3.48 0.77
C ASP A 116 -7.36 -2.40 1.73
N MET A 117 -8.70 -2.37 1.98
CA MET A 117 -9.37 -1.45 2.91
C MET A 117 -10.62 -2.09 3.55
N ASN A 118 -10.48 -3.31 4.06
CA ASN A 118 -11.56 -4.05 4.71
C ASN A 118 -11.27 -4.43 6.18
N ALA A 119 -10.04 -4.29 6.65
CA ALA A 119 -9.61 -4.59 8.02
C ALA A 119 -9.26 -3.32 8.81
N ALA A 120 -9.38 -3.37 10.14
CA ALA A 120 -9.23 -2.23 11.07
C ALA A 120 -7.93 -1.43 10.87
N SER A 121 -6.81 -2.12 10.67
CA SER A 121 -5.47 -1.53 10.54
C SER A 121 -5.16 -0.93 9.17
N GLU A 122 -6.07 -1.03 8.20
CA GLU A 122 -5.82 -0.63 6.81
C GLU A 122 -6.23 0.82 6.51
N PHE A 123 -6.85 1.51 7.47
CA PHE A 123 -7.39 2.85 7.27
C PHE A 123 -6.41 3.96 7.66
N SER A 124 -5.84 3.87 8.86
CA SER A 124 -4.92 4.90 9.34
C SER A 124 -3.72 5.06 8.41
N GLY A 125 -3.42 6.30 8.00
CA GLY A 125 -2.33 6.62 7.09
C GLY A 125 -2.53 6.14 5.64
N SER A 126 -3.72 5.64 5.28
CA SER A 126 -3.98 5.20 3.91
C SER A 126 -4.19 6.39 2.96
N ALA A 127 -3.64 6.26 1.75
CA ALA A 127 -3.80 7.22 0.67
C ALA A 127 -4.27 6.52 -0.61
N VAL A 128 -5.08 7.19 -1.41
CA VAL A 128 -5.63 6.65 -2.65
C VAL A 128 -5.67 7.73 -3.73
N PHE A 129 -5.37 7.34 -4.97
CA PHE A 129 -5.44 8.21 -6.14
C PHE A 129 -6.72 7.95 -6.93
N VAL A 130 -7.41 9.01 -7.35
CA VAL A 130 -8.62 8.98 -8.17
C VAL A 130 -8.25 9.24 -9.62
N GLN A 131 -8.59 8.33 -10.52
CA GLN A 131 -8.16 8.37 -11.93
C GLN A 131 -9.05 9.25 -12.80
N GLN A 132 -10.38 9.25 -12.53
CA GLN A 132 -11.38 9.88 -13.40
C GLN A 132 -12.44 10.62 -12.58
N GLY A 133 -13.18 11.50 -13.23
CA GLY A 133 -14.29 12.25 -12.63
C GLY A 133 -14.37 13.65 -13.18
N SER A 134 -15.54 14.27 -13.07
CA SER A 134 -15.73 15.69 -13.41
C SER A 134 -15.19 16.60 -12.32
N THR A 135 -15.19 16.15 -11.06
CA THR A 135 -14.79 16.93 -9.88
C THR A 135 -13.44 16.45 -9.33
N TYR A 136 -13.21 15.13 -9.29
CA TYR A 136 -12.10 14.53 -8.56
C TYR A 136 -11.13 13.73 -9.43
N ALA A 137 -11.10 13.96 -10.77
CA ALA A 137 -10.05 13.37 -11.61
C ALA A 137 -8.66 13.84 -11.17
N ASP A 138 -7.69 12.93 -11.19
CA ASP A 138 -6.27 13.18 -10.91
C ASP A 138 -5.99 13.76 -9.51
N ILE A 139 -6.84 13.39 -8.53
CA ILE A 139 -6.76 13.88 -7.15
C ILE A 139 -6.39 12.74 -6.19
N GLY A 140 -5.53 13.06 -5.22
CA GLY A 140 -5.17 12.19 -4.11
C GLY A 140 -5.99 12.49 -2.84
N PHE A 141 -6.44 11.42 -2.18
CA PHE A 141 -7.11 11.48 -0.88
C PHE A 141 -6.34 10.69 0.17
N VAL A 142 -6.33 11.20 1.40
CA VAL A 142 -5.79 10.51 2.58
C VAL A 142 -6.91 10.26 3.59
N CYS A 143 -6.91 9.07 4.19
CA CYS A 143 -7.77 8.77 5.33
C CYS A 143 -7.21 9.49 6.58
N THR A 144 -8.05 10.28 7.23
CA THR A 144 -7.66 11.12 8.38
C THR A 144 -8.04 10.51 9.74
N ASN A 145 -8.45 9.25 9.74
CA ASN A 145 -8.67 8.52 10.98
C ASN A 145 -7.34 8.14 11.62
N ASP A 146 -7.20 8.39 12.92
CA ASP A 146 -6.05 7.97 13.72
C ASP A 146 -6.34 6.61 14.41
N GLY A 147 -5.38 5.70 14.32
CA GLY A 147 -5.48 4.36 14.92
C GLY A 147 -6.46 3.43 14.20
N ASP A 148 -6.79 2.33 14.86
CA ASP A 148 -7.63 1.28 14.28
C ASP A 148 -9.09 1.71 14.16
N VAL A 149 -9.67 1.43 13.00
CA VAL A 149 -11.06 1.72 12.66
C VAL A 149 -11.93 0.48 12.91
N ASN A 150 -13.00 0.61 13.69
CA ASN A 150 -14.03 -0.43 13.75
C ASN A 150 -14.89 -0.36 12.49
N VAL A 151 -14.61 -1.25 11.52
CA VAL A 151 -15.27 -1.28 10.21
C VAL A 151 -16.79 -1.45 10.39
N GLY A 152 -17.56 -0.57 9.76
CA GLY A 152 -19.02 -0.55 9.85
C GLY A 152 -19.60 0.27 11.02
N THR A 153 -18.78 0.75 11.95
CA THR A 153 -19.23 1.58 13.08
C THR A 153 -18.52 2.90 13.21
N THR A 154 -17.18 2.92 13.04
CA THR A 154 -16.40 4.17 13.08
C THR A 154 -16.63 4.97 11.80
N ALA A 155 -16.94 6.27 11.94
CA ALA A 155 -17.00 7.17 10.80
C ALA A 155 -15.59 7.33 10.17
N ILE A 156 -15.52 7.09 8.86
CA ILE A 156 -14.28 7.16 8.09
C ILE A 156 -14.28 8.48 7.31
N THR A 157 -13.20 9.21 7.40
CA THR A 157 -13.03 10.52 6.78
C THR A 157 -11.84 10.54 5.83
N PHE A 158 -12.04 11.15 4.66
CA PHE A 158 -11.00 11.34 3.65
C PHE A 158 -10.84 12.82 3.36
N THR A 159 -9.60 13.28 3.32
CA THR A 159 -9.25 14.66 2.95
C THR A 159 -8.40 14.65 1.67
N GLN A 160 -8.71 15.55 0.77
CA GLN A 160 -7.91 15.79 -0.43
C GLN A 160 -6.55 16.39 -0.05
N PHE A 161 -5.48 15.96 -0.71
CA PHE A 161 -4.13 16.48 -0.46
C PHE A 161 -3.37 16.89 -1.74
N SER A 162 -3.90 16.62 -2.92
CA SER A 162 -3.31 17.03 -4.22
C SER A 162 -4.38 17.63 -5.13
#